data_e11a007208ead8dfd12c25770dc7e9d0
#
_entry.id   e11a007208ead8dfd12c25770dc7e9d0
#
_cell.length_a   1.000
_cell.length_b   1.000
_cell.length_c   1.000
_cell.angle_alpha   90.00
_cell.angle_beta   90.00
_cell.angle_gamma   90.00
#
_symmetry.space_group_name_H-M   'P 1'
#
loop_
_entity.id
_entity.type
_entity.pdbx_description
1 polymer ?
#
loop_
_entity_poly.entity_id
_entity_poly.type
_entity_poly.pdbx_seq_one_letter_code
_entity_poly.pdbx_strand_id
1 'polypeptide(L)'
;MNKKKELLVQIMWELAGSIFYAIGIYNFALQAEFPMTGFSGISIILYRLFNISIGLSTVLLNIPVAILCCKLLGRKFFVSSIRCMLLSSFIVDYVAPLFPVYQGDRLLAALCTGVFCGIGYAMIYTRNSSTGGADFIIMAVKALRPHLSMGNISFLTDVGIILVGGLLFRDIDGMIYGMIVNILSAVVIDKMIYGMNSGKVAFIVTKNGKRICDVIDEYSQRGSTILKAQGGYKQDDIQVVMCACNSKEMYQVRKSVKDADPDSFIVVVESHEVHGEGFKMTNIGEAEN
;
A
#
# COMPACT_ATOMS: atom_id res chain seq x y z
N MET A 1 12.68 -21.11 1.32
CA MET A 1 12.54 -20.64 2.72
C MET A 1 11.66 -21.62 3.47
N ASN A 2 11.90 -21.93 4.75
CA ASN A 2 11.15 -22.95 5.48
C ASN A 2 9.72 -22.44 5.74
N LYS A 3 8.65 -23.21 5.41
CA LYS A 3 7.23 -22.84 5.57
C LYS A 3 6.89 -22.23 6.94
N LYS A 4 7.57 -22.71 8.01
CA LYS A 4 7.42 -22.17 9.37
C LYS A 4 7.95 -20.74 9.49
N LYS A 5 9.06 -20.41 8.81
CA LYS A 5 9.68 -19.08 8.85
C LYS A 5 8.82 -18.07 8.08
N GLU A 6 8.22 -18.46 6.96
CA GLU A 6 7.27 -17.64 6.19
C GLU A 6 6.02 -17.31 7.01
N LEU A 7 5.44 -18.30 7.66
CA LEU A 7 4.27 -18.11 8.52
C LEU A 7 4.58 -17.16 9.68
N LEU A 8 5.75 -17.30 10.30
CA LEU A 8 6.16 -16.44 11.42
C LEU A 8 6.32 -14.99 10.99
N VAL A 9 6.96 -14.75 9.84
CA VAL A 9 7.08 -13.42 9.26
C VAL A 9 5.71 -12.85 8.90
N GLN A 10 4.80 -13.65 8.34
CA GLN A 10 3.44 -13.21 8.04
C GLN A 10 2.69 -12.76 9.30
N ILE A 11 2.74 -13.56 10.38
CA ILE A 11 2.09 -13.21 11.65
C ILE A 11 2.69 -11.94 12.26
N MET A 12 4.00 -11.74 12.19
CA MET A 12 4.64 -10.52 12.68
C MET A 12 4.16 -9.27 11.93
N TRP A 13 4.00 -9.36 10.60
CA TRP A 13 3.48 -8.26 9.80
C TRP A 13 2.01 -7.99 10.08
N GLU A 14 1.20 -9.05 10.25
CA GLU A 14 -0.21 -8.92 10.63
C GLU A 14 -0.35 -8.29 12.03
N LEU A 15 0.49 -8.69 12.98
CA LEU A 15 0.52 -8.13 14.35
C LEU A 15 0.87 -6.64 14.32
N ALA A 16 1.97 -6.28 13.67
CA ALA A 16 2.39 -4.89 13.56
C ALA A 16 1.35 -4.03 12.82
N GLY A 17 0.83 -4.53 11.68
CA GLY A 17 -0.23 -3.85 10.96
C GLY A 17 -1.51 -3.66 11.78
N SER A 18 -1.90 -4.68 12.56
CA SER A 18 -3.06 -4.59 13.45
C SER A 18 -2.88 -3.59 14.59
N ILE A 19 -1.67 -3.42 15.09
CA ILE A 19 -1.37 -2.39 16.11
C ILE A 19 -1.55 -0.99 15.51
N PHE A 20 -0.97 -0.72 14.34
CA PHE A 20 -1.14 0.58 13.66
C PHE A 20 -2.61 0.86 13.37
N TYR A 21 -3.31 -0.12 12.80
CA TYR A 21 -4.74 -0.02 12.53
C TYR A 21 -5.55 0.27 13.79
N ALA A 22 -5.31 -0.45 14.88
CA ALA A 22 -6.03 -0.29 16.14
C ALA A 22 -5.80 1.09 16.77
N ILE A 23 -4.56 1.60 16.75
CA ILE A 23 -4.25 2.95 17.19
C ILE A 23 -5.02 3.99 16.37
N GLY A 24 -5.03 3.85 15.04
CA GLY A 24 -5.79 4.74 14.17
C GLY A 24 -7.27 4.78 14.51
N ILE A 25 -7.89 3.63 14.70
CA ILE A 25 -9.33 3.53 14.97
C ILE A 25 -9.68 3.94 16.40
N TYR A 26 -9.05 3.34 17.39
CA TYR A 26 -9.45 3.51 18.78
C TYR A 26 -8.96 4.82 19.38
N ASN A 27 -7.66 5.13 19.19
CA ASN A 27 -7.04 6.27 19.87
C ASN A 27 -7.28 7.61 19.16
N PHE A 28 -7.60 7.60 17.86
CA PHE A 28 -7.87 8.82 17.09
C PHE A 28 -9.31 8.91 16.59
N ALA A 29 -9.79 7.92 15.81
CA ALA A 29 -11.07 8.04 15.12
C ALA A 29 -12.28 7.97 16.07
N LEU A 30 -12.25 7.09 17.05
CA LEU A 30 -13.38 6.85 17.95
C LEU A 30 -13.77 8.12 18.71
N GLN A 31 -12.80 8.88 19.19
CA GLN A 31 -13.03 10.09 19.99
C GLN A 31 -13.32 11.32 19.15
N ALA A 32 -12.85 11.38 17.93
CA ALA A 32 -13.06 12.50 17.02
C ALA A 32 -14.46 12.51 16.38
N GLU A 33 -15.25 11.45 16.61
CA GLU A 33 -16.66 11.36 16.20
C GLU A 33 -16.93 11.54 14.71
N PHE A 34 -16.03 11.16 13.83
CA PHE A 34 -16.32 11.16 12.40
C PHE A 34 -16.65 9.73 11.90
N PRO A 35 -17.45 9.62 10.83
CA PRO A 35 -17.77 8.32 10.25
C PRO A 35 -16.50 7.67 9.69
N MET A 36 -16.20 6.46 10.17
CA MET A 36 -15.17 5.62 9.61
C MET A 36 -15.69 4.81 8.44
N THR A 37 -14.77 4.38 7.62
CA THR A 37 -15.04 3.59 6.42
C THR A 37 -15.24 2.11 6.75
N GLY A 38 -15.89 1.41 5.84
CA GLY A 38 -16.08 -0.04 5.94
C GLY A 38 -16.88 -0.49 7.17
N PHE A 39 -16.71 -1.75 7.53
CA PHE A 39 -17.38 -2.34 8.71
C PHE A 39 -16.87 -1.78 10.03
N SER A 40 -15.66 -1.22 10.05
CA SER A 40 -15.17 -0.47 11.20
C SER A 40 -16.04 0.73 11.53
N GLY A 41 -16.48 1.46 10.50
CA GLY A 41 -17.45 2.55 10.68
C GLY A 41 -18.77 2.07 11.29
N ILE A 42 -19.33 0.99 10.76
CA ILE A 42 -20.53 0.38 11.31
C ILE A 42 -20.29 -0.11 12.75
N SER A 43 -19.13 -0.69 13.03
CA SER A 43 -18.76 -1.17 14.37
C SER A 43 -18.63 -0.04 15.38
N ILE A 44 -18.11 1.13 14.97
CA ILE A 44 -18.06 2.33 15.82
C ILE A 44 -19.48 2.83 16.13
N ILE A 45 -20.39 2.81 15.14
CA ILE A 45 -21.80 3.15 15.34
C ILE A 45 -22.45 2.22 16.37
N LEU A 46 -22.24 0.90 16.23
CA LEU A 46 -22.77 -0.09 17.18
C LEU A 46 -22.18 0.10 18.58
N TYR A 47 -20.89 0.44 18.67
CA TYR A 47 -20.27 0.77 19.96
C TYR A 47 -20.95 1.98 20.62
N ARG A 48 -21.22 3.05 19.88
CA ARG A 48 -21.86 4.27 20.42
C ARG A 48 -23.33 4.07 20.79
N LEU A 49 -24.08 3.30 20.00
CA LEU A 49 -25.52 3.11 20.23
C LEU A 49 -25.81 2.03 21.28
N PHE A 50 -25.04 0.96 21.27
CA PHE A 50 -25.32 -0.27 22.05
C PHE A 50 -24.19 -0.69 22.97
N ASN A 51 -23.07 0.05 22.99
CA ASN A 51 -21.86 -0.28 23.77
C ASN A 51 -21.31 -1.67 23.47
N ILE A 52 -21.52 -2.17 22.24
CA ILE A 52 -20.96 -3.44 21.77
C ILE A 52 -19.52 -3.20 21.32
N SER A 53 -18.56 -4.02 21.74
CA SER A 53 -17.15 -3.82 21.41
C SER A 53 -16.93 -3.75 19.90
N ILE A 54 -16.02 -2.88 19.47
CA ILE A 54 -15.73 -2.63 18.04
C ILE A 54 -15.22 -3.91 17.38
N GLY A 55 -14.31 -4.64 18.04
CA GLY A 55 -13.76 -5.89 17.54
C GLY A 55 -14.83 -6.97 17.38
N LEU A 56 -15.69 -7.17 18.38
CA LEU A 56 -16.77 -8.16 18.30
C LEU A 56 -17.75 -7.84 17.19
N SER A 57 -18.17 -6.58 17.08
CA SER A 57 -19.06 -6.12 15.99
C SER A 57 -18.43 -6.35 14.62
N THR A 58 -17.13 -6.03 14.48
CA THR A 58 -16.39 -6.26 13.24
C THR A 58 -16.37 -7.73 12.86
N VAL A 59 -16.08 -8.63 13.81
CA VAL A 59 -16.07 -10.08 13.55
C VAL A 59 -17.44 -10.56 13.09
N LEU A 60 -18.51 -10.20 13.80
CA LEU A 60 -19.88 -10.64 13.47
C LEU A 60 -20.34 -10.17 12.09
N LEU A 61 -20.09 -8.91 11.75
CA LEU A 61 -20.45 -8.34 10.45
C LEU A 61 -19.64 -8.97 9.30
N ASN A 62 -18.44 -9.46 9.59
CA ASN A 62 -17.56 -10.05 8.58
C ASN A 62 -17.93 -11.49 8.18
N ILE A 63 -18.58 -12.25 9.04
CA ILE A 63 -18.92 -13.65 8.77
C ILE A 63 -19.62 -13.84 7.42
N PRO A 64 -20.73 -13.12 7.10
CA PRO A 64 -21.43 -13.31 5.84
C PRO A 64 -20.59 -12.95 4.62
N VAL A 65 -19.79 -11.87 4.71
CA VAL A 65 -18.95 -11.43 3.59
C VAL A 65 -17.78 -12.37 3.37
N ALA A 66 -17.17 -12.86 4.44
CA ALA A 66 -16.11 -13.86 4.39
C ALA A 66 -16.56 -15.14 3.69
N ILE A 67 -17.79 -15.62 3.97
CA ILE A 67 -18.38 -16.80 3.32
C ILE A 67 -18.56 -16.57 1.81
N LEU A 68 -19.05 -15.39 1.42
CA LEU A 68 -19.24 -15.03 0.01
C LEU A 68 -17.91 -14.95 -0.75
N CYS A 69 -16.89 -14.35 -0.15
CA CYS A 69 -15.59 -14.15 -0.78
C CYS A 69 -14.67 -15.39 -0.73
N CYS A 70 -14.97 -16.37 0.11
CA CYS A 70 -14.14 -17.58 0.27
C CYS A 70 -13.93 -18.34 -1.05
N LYS A 71 -14.94 -18.37 -1.93
CA LYS A 71 -14.86 -19.06 -3.23
C LYS A 71 -13.93 -18.34 -4.22
N LEU A 72 -13.79 -17.02 -4.13
CA LEU A 72 -13.01 -16.20 -5.06
C LEU A 72 -11.53 -16.10 -4.65
N LEU A 73 -11.24 -16.01 -3.36
CA LEU A 73 -9.91 -15.67 -2.84
C LEU A 73 -9.10 -16.90 -2.36
N GLY A 74 -9.75 -18.07 -2.34
CA GLY A 74 -9.11 -19.34 -1.99
C GLY A 74 -8.89 -19.55 -0.48
N ARG A 75 -8.65 -20.83 -0.11
CA ARG A 75 -8.54 -21.25 1.30
C ARG A 75 -7.39 -20.61 2.07
N LYS A 76 -6.25 -20.38 1.42
CA LYS A 76 -5.05 -19.81 2.08
C LYS A 76 -5.30 -18.37 2.53
N PHE A 77 -5.89 -17.56 1.65
CA PHE A 77 -6.29 -16.19 1.97
C PHE A 77 -7.33 -16.17 3.09
N PHE A 78 -8.33 -17.04 3.02
CA PHE A 78 -9.39 -17.10 4.01
C PHE A 78 -8.87 -17.38 5.44
N VAL A 79 -8.00 -18.40 5.59
CA VAL A 79 -7.41 -18.74 6.89
C VAL A 79 -6.52 -17.61 7.42
N SER A 80 -5.71 -17.00 6.56
CA SER A 80 -4.91 -15.81 6.91
C SER A 80 -5.78 -14.66 7.40
N SER A 81 -6.86 -14.37 6.68
CA SER A 81 -7.73 -13.24 6.98
C SER A 81 -8.54 -13.46 8.26
N ILE A 82 -9.05 -14.66 8.52
CA ILE A 82 -9.70 -14.97 9.80
C ILE A 82 -8.72 -14.75 10.96
N ARG A 83 -7.49 -15.25 10.85
CA ARG A 83 -6.48 -15.04 11.88
C ARG A 83 -6.19 -13.56 12.08
N CYS A 84 -5.98 -12.80 10.99
CA CYS A 84 -5.70 -11.37 11.05
C CYS A 84 -6.88 -10.60 11.63
N MET A 85 -8.11 -10.92 11.23
CA MET A 85 -9.34 -10.31 11.75
C MET A 85 -9.50 -10.53 13.26
N LEU A 86 -9.31 -11.75 13.75
CA LEU A 86 -9.38 -12.04 15.17
C LEU A 86 -8.27 -11.31 15.95
N LEU A 87 -7.06 -11.27 15.40
CA LEU A 87 -5.92 -10.58 15.98
C LEU A 87 -6.17 -9.07 16.06
N SER A 88 -6.58 -8.45 14.95
CA SER A 88 -6.86 -7.02 14.91
C SER A 88 -8.02 -6.62 15.82
N SER A 89 -9.09 -7.42 15.86
CA SER A 89 -10.23 -7.18 16.77
C SER A 89 -9.80 -7.26 18.23
N PHE A 90 -8.99 -8.26 18.60
CA PHE A 90 -8.45 -8.36 19.95
C PHE A 90 -7.58 -7.15 20.31
N ILE A 91 -6.71 -6.71 19.39
CA ILE A 91 -5.84 -5.55 19.62
C ILE A 91 -6.66 -4.27 19.78
N VAL A 92 -7.69 -4.06 18.95
CA VAL A 92 -8.59 -2.90 19.06
C VAL A 92 -9.30 -2.85 20.41
N ASP A 93 -9.83 -3.99 20.87
CA ASP A 93 -10.65 -4.03 22.08
C ASP A 93 -9.84 -4.05 23.38
N TYR A 94 -8.65 -4.66 23.40
CA TYR A 94 -7.89 -4.89 24.63
C TYR A 94 -6.53 -4.20 24.68
N VAL A 95 -5.87 -3.97 23.55
CA VAL A 95 -4.52 -3.38 23.51
C VAL A 95 -4.58 -1.88 23.23
N ALA A 96 -5.37 -1.45 22.27
CA ALA A 96 -5.49 -0.02 21.95
C ALA A 96 -5.96 0.85 23.13
N PRO A 97 -6.89 0.40 24.01
CA PRO A 97 -7.29 1.17 25.18
C PRO A 97 -6.17 1.44 26.20
N LEU A 98 -5.05 0.68 26.14
CA LEU A 98 -3.88 0.92 27.00
C LEU A 98 -3.06 2.14 26.56
N PHE A 99 -3.23 2.62 25.34
CA PHE A 99 -2.56 3.79 24.83
C PHE A 99 -3.39 5.05 25.10
N PRO A 100 -2.73 6.22 25.25
CA PRO A 100 -3.45 7.48 25.47
C PRO A 100 -4.38 7.80 24.27
N VAL A 101 -5.58 8.22 24.59
CA VAL A 101 -6.58 8.62 23.59
C VAL A 101 -6.39 10.10 23.25
N TYR A 102 -6.37 10.42 21.97
CA TYR A 102 -6.24 11.79 21.51
C TYR A 102 -7.56 12.55 21.68
N GLN A 103 -7.51 13.68 22.40
CA GLN A 103 -8.67 14.54 22.70
C GLN A 103 -8.51 15.95 22.12
N GLY A 104 -7.67 16.09 21.08
CA GLY A 104 -7.40 17.39 20.48
C GLY A 104 -8.28 17.69 19.26
N ASP A 105 -7.70 18.42 18.32
CA ASP A 105 -8.37 18.86 17.10
C ASP A 105 -8.82 17.71 16.21
N ARG A 106 -10.08 17.79 15.69
CA ARG A 106 -10.69 16.74 14.84
C ARG A 106 -9.93 16.55 13.51
N LEU A 107 -9.36 17.61 12.94
CA LEU A 107 -8.59 17.51 11.70
C LEU A 107 -7.29 16.74 11.93
N LEU A 108 -6.58 17.02 13.02
CA LEU A 108 -5.38 16.27 13.37
C LEU A 108 -5.70 14.81 13.67
N ALA A 109 -6.81 14.53 14.35
CA ALA A 109 -7.29 13.17 14.55
C ALA A 109 -7.54 12.46 13.21
N ALA A 110 -8.20 13.13 12.25
CA ALA A 110 -8.45 12.57 10.93
C ALA A 110 -7.15 12.28 10.15
N LEU A 111 -6.19 13.21 10.18
CA LEU A 111 -4.89 13.01 9.54
C LEU A 111 -4.12 11.83 10.16
N CYS A 112 -4.06 11.78 11.49
CA CYS A 112 -3.42 10.65 12.18
C CYS A 112 -4.12 9.33 11.88
N THR A 113 -5.45 9.30 11.94
CA THR A 113 -6.23 8.11 11.58
C THR A 113 -5.89 7.61 10.18
N GLY A 114 -5.91 8.51 9.18
CA GLY A 114 -5.59 8.16 7.80
C GLY A 114 -4.20 7.56 7.62
N VAL A 115 -3.19 8.15 8.29
CA VAL A 115 -1.81 7.64 8.23
C VAL A 115 -1.70 6.30 8.94
N PHE A 116 -2.15 6.19 10.18
CA PHE A 116 -2.02 4.96 10.98
C PHE A 116 -2.80 3.80 10.38
N CYS A 117 -4.06 4.02 9.97
CA CYS A 117 -4.84 3.00 9.28
C CYS A 117 -4.24 2.61 7.94
N GLY A 118 -3.77 3.58 7.14
CA GLY A 118 -3.12 3.32 5.86
C GLY A 118 -1.86 2.47 6.00
N ILE A 119 -1.01 2.73 7.00
CA ILE A 119 0.16 1.89 7.34
C ILE A 119 -0.30 0.48 7.73
N GLY A 120 -1.28 0.38 8.63
CA GLY A 120 -1.82 -0.90 9.10
C GLY A 120 -2.34 -1.75 7.95
N TYR A 121 -3.20 -1.19 7.10
CA TYR A 121 -3.75 -1.86 5.93
C TYR A 121 -2.66 -2.27 4.93
N ALA A 122 -1.72 -1.39 4.60
CA ALA A 122 -0.64 -1.72 3.68
C ALA A 122 0.20 -2.91 4.15
N MET A 123 0.52 -2.97 5.45
CA MET A 123 1.25 -4.09 6.04
C MET A 123 0.47 -5.41 5.95
N ILE A 124 -0.83 -5.38 6.20
CA ILE A 124 -1.72 -6.54 6.15
C ILE A 124 -1.92 -7.03 4.72
N TYR A 125 -2.24 -6.11 3.78
CA TYR A 125 -2.50 -6.44 2.38
C TYR A 125 -1.27 -7.00 1.67
N THR A 126 -0.07 -6.51 1.99
CA THR A 126 1.20 -7.02 1.43
C THR A 126 1.41 -8.52 1.74
N ARG A 127 0.75 -9.05 2.78
CA ARG A 127 0.81 -10.46 3.17
C ARG A 127 -0.38 -11.29 2.73
N ASN A 128 -1.20 -10.78 1.80
CA ASN A 128 -2.43 -11.42 1.36
C ASN A 128 -3.33 -11.79 2.54
N SER A 129 -3.50 -10.87 3.48
CA SER A 129 -4.39 -10.96 4.63
C SER A 129 -5.33 -9.76 4.62
N SER A 130 -6.40 -9.82 5.41
CA SER A 130 -7.43 -8.79 5.51
C SER A 130 -7.88 -8.66 6.96
N THR A 131 -8.27 -7.45 7.36
CA THR A 131 -8.92 -7.21 8.65
C THR A 131 -10.40 -7.58 8.62
N GLY A 132 -10.90 -7.93 7.44
CA GLY A 132 -12.31 -8.27 7.22
C GLY A 132 -13.11 -7.12 6.60
N GLY A 133 -14.41 -7.34 6.43
CA GLY A 133 -15.35 -6.31 5.95
C GLY A 133 -15.15 -5.89 4.51
N ALA A 134 -15.14 -4.58 4.32
CA ALA A 134 -14.85 -3.99 3.01
C ALA A 134 -13.55 -4.47 2.41
N ASP A 135 -12.56 -4.84 3.23
CA ASP A 135 -11.29 -5.37 2.77
C ASP A 135 -11.45 -6.66 1.95
N PHE A 136 -12.39 -7.52 2.29
CA PHE A 136 -12.69 -8.71 1.47
C PHE A 136 -13.17 -8.30 0.08
N ILE A 137 -13.97 -7.24 -0.01
CA ILE A 137 -14.45 -6.69 -1.28
C ILE A 137 -13.25 -6.11 -2.04
N ILE A 138 -12.39 -5.33 -1.36
CA ILE A 138 -11.18 -4.75 -1.95
C ILE A 138 -10.28 -5.84 -2.53
N MET A 139 -10.01 -6.90 -1.78
CA MET A 139 -9.19 -8.02 -2.22
C MET A 139 -9.85 -8.82 -3.36
N ALA A 140 -11.16 -9.02 -3.31
CA ALA A 140 -11.91 -9.66 -4.40
C ALA A 140 -11.85 -8.83 -5.68
N VAL A 141 -12.08 -7.51 -5.60
CA VAL A 141 -11.95 -6.59 -6.75
C VAL A 141 -10.52 -6.60 -7.29
N LYS A 142 -9.50 -6.58 -6.43
CA LYS A 142 -8.09 -6.66 -6.84
C LYS A 142 -7.79 -7.97 -7.58
N ALA A 143 -8.34 -9.10 -7.12
CA ALA A 143 -8.18 -10.38 -7.81
C ALA A 143 -8.85 -10.39 -9.18
N LEU A 144 -10.02 -9.74 -9.33
CA LEU A 144 -10.73 -9.62 -10.60
C LEU A 144 -10.17 -8.54 -11.53
N ARG A 145 -9.56 -7.50 -10.97
CA ARG A 145 -9.01 -6.33 -11.68
C ARG A 145 -7.59 -6.02 -11.22
N PRO A 146 -6.60 -6.84 -11.59
CA PRO A 146 -5.21 -6.71 -11.10
C PRO A 146 -4.53 -5.38 -11.42
N HIS A 147 -4.98 -4.67 -12.47
CA HIS A 147 -4.44 -3.39 -12.91
C HIS A 147 -4.82 -2.22 -12.00
N LEU A 148 -5.87 -2.34 -11.18
CA LEU A 148 -6.25 -1.28 -10.26
C LEU A 148 -5.35 -1.29 -9.02
N SER A 149 -5.00 -0.10 -8.50
CA SER A 149 -4.26 0.00 -7.24
C SER A 149 -5.16 -0.36 -6.04
N MET A 150 -4.54 -0.86 -4.98
CA MET A 150 -5.27 -1.21 -3.75
C MET A 150 -5.89 0.04 -3.10
N GLY A 151 -5.16 1.16 -3.09
CA GLY A 151 -5.66 2.42 -2.56
C GLY A 151 -6.86 2.94 -3.34
N ASN A 152 -6.84 2.87 -4.69
CA ASN A 152 -7.97 3.29 -5.50
C ASN A 152 -9.22 2.44 -5.26
N ILE A 153 -9.05 1.12 -5.12
CA ILE A 153 -10.19 0.22 -4.82
C ILE A 153 -10.75 0.55 -3.44
N SER A 154 -9.88 0.70 -2.43
CA SER A 154 -10.27 1.10 -1.07
C SER A 154 -11.03 2.43 -1.09
N PHE A 155 -10.45 3.45 -1.73
CA PHE A 155 -11.07 4.77 -1.85
C PHE A 155 -12.49 4.70 -2.41
N LEU A 156 -12.68 4.03 -3.55
CA LEU A 156 -13.99 3.92 -4.20
C LEU A 156 -15.02 3.15 -3.37
N THR A 157 -14.57 2.08 -2.69
CA THR A 157 -15.44 1.28 -1.81
C THR A 157 -15.91 2.11 -0.62
N ASP A 158 -15.01 2.88 -0.03
CA ASP A 158 -15.27 3.62 1.20
C ASP A 158 -16.07 4.92 0.97
N VAL A 159 -15.89 5.58 -0.19
CA VAL A 159 -16.68 6.79 -0.53
C VAL A 159 -18.17 6.54 -0.41
N GLY A 160 -18.66 5.41 -0.92
CA GLY A 160 -20.05 5.03 -0.81
C GLY A 160 -20.53 4.95 0.65
N ILE A 161 -19.72 4.36 1.53
CA ILE A 161 -20.03 4.18 2.95
C ILE A 161 -20.02 5.52 3.69
N ILE A 162 -19.04 6.38 3.41
CA ILE A 162 -18.93 7.73 4.00
C ILE A 162 -20.14 8.58 3.64
N LEU A 163 -20.55 8.57 2.36
CA LEU A 163 -21.72 9.33 1.90
C LEU A 163 -23.00 8.85 2.57
N VAL A 164 -23.24 7.54 2.63
CA VAL A 164 -24.42 6.98 3.30
C VAL A 164 -24.37 7.28 4.80
N GLY A 165 -23.25 7.09 5.45
CA GLY A 165 -23.09 7.38 6.89
C GLY A 165 -23.30 8.85 7.20
N GLY A 166 -22.72 9.76 6.44
CA GLY A 166 -22.88 11.19 6.65
C GLY A 166 -24.30 11.69 6.46
N LEU A 167 -25.01 11.14 5.48
CA LEU A 167 -26.43 11.46 5.27
C LEU A 167 -27.31 10.96 6.43
N LEU A 168 -27.04 9.77 6.96
CA LEU A 168 -27.77 9.19 8.08
C LEU A 168 -27.58 9.98 9.37
N PHE A 169 -26.36 10.42 9.64
CA PHE A 169 -26.02 11.16 10.88
C PHE A 169 -26.16 12.68 10.75
N ARG A 170 -26.39 13.19 9.52
CA ARG A 170 -26.47 14.63 9.22
C ARG A 170 -25.23 15.40 9.71
N ASP A 171 -24.08 14.74 9.73
CA ASP A 171 -22.78 15.32 10.12
C ASP A 171 -21.93 15.57 8.87
N ILE A 172 -22.06 16.78 8.31
CA ILE A 172 -21.32 17.20 7.12
C ILE A 172 -19.83 17.30 7.43
N ASP A 173 -19.46 17.82 8.61
CA ASP A 173 -18.06 17.92 9.03
C ASP A 173 -17.45 16.53 9.17
N GLY A 174 -18.16 15.59 9.77
CA GLY A 174 -17.75 14.19 9.84
C GLY A 174 -17.54 13.55 8.47
N MET A 175 -18.40 13.85 7.47
CA MET A 175 -18.21 13.39 6.09
C MET A 175 -16.89 13.93 5.51
N ILE A 176 -16.59 15.20 5.72
CA ILE A 176 -15.35 15.82 5.24
C ILE A 176 -14.13 15.14 5.90
N TYR A 177 -14.15 14.96 7.21
CA TYR A 177 -13.07 14.26 7.92
C TYR A 177 -12.93 12.81 7.48
N GLY A 178 -14.05 12.08 7.32
CA GLY A 178 -14.03 10.72 6.78
C GLY A 178 -13.43 10.65 5.38
N MET A 179 -13.72 11.63 4.52
CA MET A 179 -13.13 11.73 3.19
C MET A 179 -11.61 12.01 3.27
N ILE A 180 -11.15 12.87 4.18
CA ILE A 180 -9.74 13.13 4.41
C ILE A 180 -9.02 11.84 4.87
N VAL A 181 -9.60 11.12 5.82
CA VAL A 181 -9.07 9.82 6.28
C VAL A 181 -8.93 8.85 5.10
N ASN A 182 -9.98 8.73 4.28
CA ASN A 182 -10.02 7.80 3.15
C ASN A 182 -8.96 8.14 2.09
N ILE A 183 -8.87 9.41 1.66
CA ILE A 183 -7.85 9.85 0.71
C ILE A 183 -6.45 9.58 1.24
N LEU A 184 -6.19 9.95 2.49
CA LEU A 184 -4.87 9.80 3.09
C LEU A 184 -4.50 8.32 3.27
N SER A 185 -5.43 7.49 3.73
CA SER A 185 -5.23 6.04 3.82
C SER A 185 -4.92 5.43 2.46
N ALA A 186 -5.68 5.78 1.40
CA ALA A 186 -5.45 5.29 0.05
C ALA A 186 -4.05 5.66 -0.48
N VAL A 187 -3.63 6.91 -0.29
CA VAL A 187 -2.29 7.37 -0.69
C VAL A 187 -1.20 6.63 0.08
N VAL A 188 -1.37 6.43 1.40
CA VAL A 188 -0.40 5.70 2.23
C VAL A 188 -0.33 4.23 1.82
N ILE A 189 -1.47 3.58 1.58
CA ILE A 189 -1.56 2.19 1.11
C ILE A 189 -0.77 2.04 -0.19
N ASP A 190 -1.07 2.86 -1.19
CA ASP A 190 -0.42 2.77 -2.49
C ASP A 190 1.08 3.08 -2.40
N LYS A 191 1.47 4.09 -1.63
CA LYS A 191 2.87 4.43 -1.47
C LYS A 191 3.68 3.35 -0.74
N MET A 192 3.07 2.65 0.22
CA MET A 192 3.72 1.54 0.91
C MET A 192 3.77 0.26 0.08
N ILE A 193 2.71 -0.07 -0.64
CA ILE A 193 2.65 -1.30 -1.44
C ILE A 193 3.47 -1.18 -2.72
N TYR A 194 3.30 -0.08 -3.44
CA TYR A 194 3.91 0.13 -4.76
C TYR A 194 5.15 1.03 -4.72
N GLY A 195 5.18 2.04 -3.85
CA GLY A 195 6.25 3.02 -3.77
C GLY A 195 7.58 2.47 -3.22
N MET A 196 7.53 1.44 -2.36
CA MET A 196 8.74 0.79 -1.84
C MET A 196 9.49 -0.03 -2.89
N ASN A 197 8.84 -0.40 -3.98
CA ASN A 197 9.39 -1.18 -5.08
C ASN A 197 9.40 -0.41 -6.42
N SER A 198 9.08 0.89 -6.40
CA SER A 198 9.17 1.71 -7.60
C SER A 198 10.63 1.78 -8.07
N GLY A 199 10.88 1.25 -9.24
CA GLY A 199 12.16 1.41 -9.93
C GLY A 199 12.26 2.81 -10.53
N LYS A 200 13.48 3.19 -10.85
CA LYS A 200 13.76 4.34 -11.71
C LYS A 200 14.47 3.86 -12.95
N VAL A 201 14.13 4.44 -14.10
CA VAL A 201 14.82 4.18 -15.36
C VAL A 201 15.54 5.46 -15.77
N ALA A 202 16.85 5.37 -15.93
CA ALA A 202 17.65 6.42 -16.52
C ALA A 202 17.79 6.20 -18.02
N PHE A 203 17.56 7.23 -18.79
CA PHE A 203 17.96 7.34 -20.20
C PHE A 203 19.10 8.35 -20.30
N ILE A 204 20.28 7.87 -20.64
CA ILE A 204 21.53 8.64 -20.65
C ILE A 204 21.94 8.81 -22.10
N VAL A 205 21.78 10.00 -22.62
CA VAL A 205 22.18 10.38 -23.99
C VAL A 205 23.67 10.73 -23.96
N THR A 206 24.48 10.02 -24.73
CA THR A 206 25.93 10.16 -24.76
C THR A 206 26.50 9.73 -26.11
N LYS A 207 27.73 10.14 -26.41
CA LYS A 207 28.51 9.64 -27.56
C LYS A 207 29.32 8.38 -27.21
N ASN A 208 29.50 8.09 -25.91
CA ASN A 208 30.35 7.03 -25.39
C ASN A 208 29.57 6.01 -24.55
N GLY A 209 28.52 5.41 -25.14
CA GLY A 209 27.59 4.53 -24.42
C GLY A 209 28.27 3.36 -23.71
N LYS A 210 29.29 2.75 -24.34
CA LYS A 210 30.03 1.64 -23.72
C LYS A 210 30.72 2.07 -22.42
N ARG A 211 31.41 3.21 -22.41
CA ARG A 211 32.07 3.74 -21.21
C ARG A 211 31.06 4.00 -20.08
N ILE A 212 29.88 4.50 -20.43
CA ILE A 212 28.81 4.73 -19.45
C ILE A 212 28.28 3.40 -18.90
N CYS A 213 28.12 2.36 -19.74
CA CYS A 213 27.75 1.02 -19.24
C CYS A 213 28.76 0.46 -18.26
N ASP A 214 30.05 0.56 -18.59
CA ASP A 214 31.15 0.06 -17.74
C ASP A 214 31.14 0.79 -16.37
N VAL A 215 30.92 2.10 -16.37
CA VAL A 215 30.81 2.92 -15.15
C VAL A 215 29.57 2.55 -14.32
N ILE A 216 28.44 2.31 -14.97
CA ILE A 216 27.22 1.90 -14.27
C ILE A 216 27.41 0.53 -13.61
N ASP A 217 28.03 -0.41 -14.31
CA ASP A 217 28.30 -1.76 -13.78
C ASP A 217 29.27 -1.69 -12.59
N GLU A 218 30.36 -0.93 -12.71
CA GLU A 218 31.39 -0.76 -11.65
C GLU A 218 30.79 -0.20 -10.34
N TYR A 219 29.95 0.85 -10.43
CA TYR A 219 29.48 1.58 -9.25
C TYR A 219 28.12 1.14 -8.72
N SER A 220 27.27 0.53 -9.54
CA SER A 220 25.92 0.13 -9.15
C SER A 220 25.62 -1.35 -9.34
N GLN A 221 26.48 -2.11 -10.00
CA GLN A 221 26.27 -3.53 -10.33
C GLN A 221 24.93 -3.77 -11.03
N ARG A 222 24.53 -2.82 -11.89
CA ARG A 222 23.27 -2.86 -12.64
C ARG A 222 23.56 -3.00 -14.12
N GLY A 223 22.84 -3.93 -14.74
CA GLY A 223 22.84 -4.08 -16.19
C GLY A 223 22.31 -2.83 -16.86
N SER A 224 22.87 -2.50 -18.02
CA SER A 224 22.43 -1.39 -18.86
C SER A 224 22.33 -1.83 -20.32
N THR A 225 21.49 -1.14 -21.09
CA THR A 225 21.25 -1.44 -22.50
C THR A 225 21.55 -0.21 -23.34
N ILE A 226 22.35 -0.37 -24.40
CA ILE A 226 22.65 0.69 -25.35
C ILE A 226 21.62 0.65 -26.48
N LEU A 227 20.92 1.77 -26.67
CA LEU A 227 20.04 2.04 -27.81
C LEU A 227 20.77 2.95 -28.77
N LYS A 228 20.80 2.59 -30.05
CA LYS A 228 21.30 3.47 -31.12
C LYS A 228 20.26 4.55 -31.38
N ALA A 229 20.66 5.80 -31.43
CA ALA A 229 19.80 6.93 -31.64
C ALA A 229 20.46 7.96 -32.54
N GLN A 230 19.68 8.88 -33.11
CA GLN A 230 20.14 9.96 -33.95
C GLN A 230 19.68 11.30 -33.37
N GLY A 231 20.57 12.25 -33.31
CA GLY A 231 20.28 13.62 -32.89
C GLY A 231 19.23 14.28 -33.79
N GLY A 232 18.14 14.77 -33.22
CA GLY A 232 17.04 15.34 -34.03
C GLY A 232 17.42 16.61 -34.83
N TYR A 233 18.36 17.41 -34.31
CA TYR A 233 18.77 18.65 -34.94
C TYR A 233 20.00 18.48 -35.85
N LYS A 234 21.09 17.90 -35.31
CA LYS A 234 22.37 17.77 -36.05
C LYS A 234 22.47 16.47 -36.84
N GLN A 235 21.52 15.56 -36.68
CA GLN A 235 21.53 14.23 -37.31
C GLN A 235 22.77 13.39 -36.94
N ASP A 236 23.44 13.74 -35.82
CA ASP A 236 24.63 13.02 -35.34
C ASP A 236 24.22 11.65 -34.80
N ASP A 237 25.08 10.65 -34.96
CA ASP A 237 24.93 9.37 -34.31
C ASP A 237 25.22 9.53 -32.81
N ILE A 238 24.24 9.19 -32.01
CA ILE A 238 24.29 9.22 -30.54
C ILE A 238 23.83 7.88 -29.97
N GLN A 239 24.12 7.63 -28.70
CA GLN A 239 23.70 6.45 -27.99
C GLN A 239 22.87 6.85 -26.78
N VAL A 240 21.85 6.06 -26.46
CA VAL A 240 21.08 6.20 -25.26
C VAL A 240 21.30 4.96 -24.40
N VAL A 241 21.94 5.13 -23.27
CA VAL A 241 22.10 4.05 -22.29
C VAL A 241 20.88 4.05 -21.38
N MET A 242 20.14 2.95 -21.39
CA MET A 242 19.02 2.70 -20.52
C MET A 242 19.46 1.84 -19.33
N CYS A 243 19.21 2.31 -18.10
CA CYS A 243 19.50 1.59 -16.88
C CYS A 243 18.31 1.67 -15.93
N ALA A 244 17.83 0.50 -15.47
CA ALA A 244 16.80 0.39 -14.44
C ALA A 244 17.45 0.09 -13.09
N CYS A 245 17.13 0.86 -12.07
CA CYS A 245 17.66 0.69 -10.73
C CYS A 245 16.70 1.24 -9.65
N ASN A 246 16.99 1.01 -8.38
CA ASN A 246 16.21 1.61 -7.30
C ASN A 246 16.61 3.09 -7.05
N SER A 247 15.84 3.79 -6.21
CA SER A 247 16.07 5.22 -5.95
C SER A 247 17.42 5.53 -5.31
N LYS A 248 18.00 4.62 -4.51
CA LYS A 248 19.31 4.81 -3.89
C LYS A 248 20.44 4.64 -4.92
N GLU A 249 20.34 3.60 -5.73
CA GLU A 249 21.28 3.32 -6.82
C GLU A 249 21.25 4.41 -7.88
N MET A 250 20.07 4.97 -8.19
CA MET A 250 19.93 6.06 -9.17
C MET A 250 20.75 7.30 -8.80
N TYR A 251 20.90 7.60 -7.52
CA TYR A 251 21.76 8.68 -7.09
C TYR A 251 23.23 8.41 -7.46
N GLN A 252 23.70 7.17 -7.23
CA GLN A 252 25.06 6.75 -7.57
C GLN A 252 25.27 6.74 -9.08
N VAL A 253 24.32 6.15 -9.84
CA VAL A 253 24.35 6.14 -11.31
C VAL A 253 24.47 7.56 -11.86
N ARG A 254 23.63 8.49 -11.41
CA ARG A 254 23.70 9.89 -11.88
C ARG A 254 25.04 10.54 -11.59
N LYS A 255 25.60 10.32 -10.40
CA LYS A 255 26.87 10.90 -9.99
C LYS A 255 28.00 10.33 -10.83
N SER A 256 28.14 9.01 -10.88
CA SER A 256 29.21 8.35 -11.63
C SER A 256 29.18 8.64 -13.14
N VAL A 257 27.97 8.70 -13.72
CA VAL A 257 27.80 9.06 -15.13
C VAL A 257 28.24 10.51 -15.39
N LYS A 258 27.86 11.46 -14.54
CA LYS A 258 28.26 12.86 -14.68
C LYS A 258 29.76 13.09 -14.46
N ASP A 259 30.37 12.30 -13.58
CA ASP A 259 31.82 12.32 -13.37
C ASP A 259 32.58 11.75 -14.59
N ALA A 260 32.01 10.74 -15.25
CA ALA A 260 32.60 10.11 -16.45
C ALA A 260 32.35 10.89 -17.76
N ASP A 261 31.17 11.47 -17.90
CA ASP A 261 30.75 12.24 -19.09
C ASP A 261 29.92 13.46 -18.65
N PRO A 262 30.57 14.60 -18.35
CA PRO A 262 29.86 15.83 -17.93
C PRO A 262 28.85 16.35 -18.94
N ASP A 263 29.05 16.08 -20.24
CA ASP A 263 28.19 16.55 -21.34
C ASP A 263 26.99 15.62 -21.58
N SER A 264 26.95 14.45 -20.91
CA SER A 264 25.83 13.51 -21.03
C SER A 264 24.50 14.14 -20.56
N PHE A 265 23.41 13.86 -21.27
CA PHE A 265 22.07 14.28 -20.86
C PHE A 265 21.32 13.11 -20.24
N ILE A 266 20.85 13.29 -19.00
CA ILE A 266 20.24 12.21 -18.21
C ILE A 266 18.76 12.56 -17.96
N VAL A 267 17.86 11.70 -18.42
CA VAL A 267 16.44 11.73 -18.09
C VAL A 267 16.14 10.58 -17.14
N VAL A 268 15.53 10.87 -15.99
CA VAL A 268 15.10 9.85 -15.04
C VAL A 268 13.58 9.80 -15.01
N VAL A 269 13.03 8.62 -15.24
CA VAL A 269 11.60 8.35 -15.22
C VAL A 269 11.30 7.40 -14.07
N GLU A 270 10.21 7.64 -13.36
CA GLU A 270 9.71 6.70 -12.35
C GLU A 270 9.04 5.52 -13.05
N SER A 271 9.42 4.30 -12.66
CA SER A 271 8.77 3.08 -13.11
C SER A 271 7.91 2.53 -11.98
N HIS A 272 6.65 2.28 -12.26
CA HIS A 272 5.74 1.70 -11.27
C HIS A 272 6.11 0.25 -10.96
N GLU A 273 6.58 -0.51 -11.97
CA GLU A 273 7.00 -1.89 -11.80
C GLU A 273 8.20 -2.18 -12.71
N VAL A 274 9.18 -2.90 -12.14
CA VAL A 274 10.30 -3.46 -12.87
C VAL A 274 10.39 -4.94 -12.53
N HIS A 275 10.31 -5.79 -13.55
CA HIS A 275 10.46 -7.23 -13.41
C HIS A 275 11.78 -7.67 -14.03
N GLY A 276 12.51 -8.54 -13.35
CA GLY A 276 13.77 -9.10 -13.86
C GLY A 276 14.80 -9.30 -12.76
N GLU A 277 15.99 -9.73 -13.18
CA GLU A 277 17.11 -10.01 -12.28
C GLU A 277 17.53 -8.75 -11.52
N GLY A 278 17.63 -8.87 -10.19
CA GLY A 278 17.91 -7.73 -9.30
C GLY A 278 16.69 -6.90 -8.88
N PHE A 279 15.48 -7.20 -9.38
CA PHE A 279 14.19 -6.72 -8.94
C PHE A 279 13.32 -7.89 -8.49
N LYS A 280 12.08 -7.64 -8.03
CA LYS A 280 11.17 -8.72 -7.65
C LYS A 280 10.98 -9.70 -8.82
N MET A 281 11.40 -10.95 -8.63
CA MET A 281 10.90 -12.04 -9.45
C MET A 281 9.46 -12.30 -9.01
N THR A 282 8.50 -11.79 -9.75
CA THR A 282 7.12 -12.23 -9.63
C THR A 282 7.06 -13.56 -10.36
N ASN A 283 6.90 -14.67 -9.64
CA ASN A 283 6.53 -15.95 -10.23
C ASN A 283 5.15 -15.77 -10.87
N ILE A 284 5.12 -15.45 -12.15
CA ILE A 284 3.89 -15.38 -12.98
C ILE A 284 3.30 -16.79 -13.20
N GLY A 285 3.83 -17.82 -12.54
CA GLY A 285 3.50 -19.23 -12.76
C GLY A 285 2.71 -19.95 -11.67
N GLU A 286 2.22 -19.31 -10.61
CA GLU A 286 1.45 -20.01 -9.56
C GLU A 286 -0.05 -19.67 -9.52
N ALA A 287 -0.63 -19.21 -10.62
CA ALA A 287 -2.09 -19.05 -10.76
C ALA A 287 -2.77 -20.20 -11.54
N GLU A 288 -2.04 -21.29 -11.84
CA GLU A 288 -2.61 -22.52 -12.40
C GLU A 288 -2.08 -23.71 -11.58
N ASN A 289 -2.82 -24.07 -10.51
CA ASN A 289 -3.13 -25.44 -10.07
C ASN A 289 -3.90 -25.41 -8.74
#